data_9e1e23449dcf3eed5a5d357fa9af3d1a
#
_entry.id   9e1e23449dcf3eed5a5d357fa9af3d1a
#
_cell.length_a   1.000
_cell.length_b   1.000
_cell.length_c   1.000
_cell.angle_alpha   90.00
_cell.angle_beta   90.00
_cell.angle_gamma   90.00
#
_symmetry.space_group_name_H-M   'P 1'
#
loop_
_entity.id
_entity.type
_entity.pdbx_description
1 polymer ?
#
loop_
_entity_poly.entity_id
_entity_poly.type
_entity_poly.pdbx_seq_one_letter_code
_entity_poly.pdbx_strand_id
1 'polypeptide(L)'
;FTPYGFRGPDGAGWADPDRHGAEPRRWLEAFAELCEPGFLDSIVEWRAMTPAVYESAFHLPAGHATSFAGGPLAAFRNPNPELTKYETAVDGLYLTGAATFPGAGVWGASGRNCATVILAHRS
;
A
#
# COMPACT_ATOMS: atom_id res chain seq x y z
N PHE A 1 9.68 -0.02 -2.91
CA PHE A 1 8.82 -1.08 -2.34
C PHE A 1 9.53 -2.41 -2.41
N THR A 2 9.59 -3.11 -1.29
CA THR A 2 10.17 -4.46 -1.21
C THR A 2 9.03 -5.45 -1.06
N PRO A 3 8.96 -6.49 -1.90
CA PRO A 3 7.89 -7.47 -1.81
C PRO A 3 7.98 -8.29 -0.51
N TYR A 4 6.86 -8.80 -0.04
CA TYR A 4 6.80 -9.66 1.14
C TYR A 4 7.73 -10.90 1.02
N GLY A 5 7.82 -11.45 -0.18
CA GLY A 5 8.71 -12.58 -0.48
C GLY A 5 10.19 -12.24 -0.64
N PHE A 6 10.59 -11.00 -0.35
CA PHE A 6 12.01 -10.62 -0.42
C PHE A 6 12.88 -11.53 0.43
N ARG A 7 14.06 -11.86 -0.11
CA ARG A 7 15.14 -12.57 0.59
C ARG A 7 16.40 -11.76 0.52
N GLY A 8 17.06 -11.60 1.65
CA GLY A 8 18.38 -10.99 1.71
C GLY A 8 19.46 -11.89 1.12
N PRO A 9 20.72 -11.41 1.05
CA PRO A 9 21.85 -12.17 0.53
C PRO A 9 22.09 -13.52 1.24
N ASP A 10 21.69 -13.64 2.49
CA ASP A 10 21.75 -14.84 3.33
C ASP A 10 20.52 -15.75 3.21
N GLY A 11 19.55 -15.38 2.34
CA GLY A 11 18.30 -16.12 2.13
C GLY A 11 17.20 -15.85 3.17
N ALA A 12 17.48 -15.09 4.25
CA ALA A 12 16.49 -14.73 5.24
C ALA A 12 15.46 -13.72 4.69
N GLY A 13 14.21 -13.84 5.11
CA GLY A 13 13.11 -12.96 4.71
C GLY A 13 12.55 -12.16 5.87
N TRP A 14 11.40 -11.50 5.65
CA TRP A 14 10.73 -10.67 6.66
C TRP A 14 10.14 -11.46 7.83
N ALA A 15 10.11 -12.78 7.77
CA ALA A 15 9.74 -13.61 8.91
C ALA A 15 10.82 -13.61 10.02
N ASP A 16 12.05 -13.21 9.69
CA ASP A 16 13.14 -13.03 10.65
C ASP A 16 13.05 -11.63 11.28
N PRO A 17 12.80 -11.52 12.60
CA PRO A 17 12.68 -10.23 13.29
C PRO A 17 13.90 -9.34 13.16
N ASP A 18 15.10 -9.92 13.11
CA ASP A 18 16.36 -9.16 13.02
C ASP A 18 16.46 -8.40 11.68
N ARG A 19 15.75 -8.87 10.66
CA ARG A 19 15.67 -8.23 9.36
C ARG A 19 14.91 -6.91 9.33
N HIS A 20 14.00 -6.71 10.26
CA HIS A 20 13.14 -5.53 10.27
C HIS A 20 13.93 -4.22 10.46
N GLY A 21 15.10 -4.29 11.08
CA GLY A 21 16.01 -3.15 11.23
C GLY A 21 17.22 -3.22 10.30
N ALA A 22 17.83 -4.38 10.16
CA ALA A 22 19.12 -4.55 9.47
C ALA A 22 19.04 -4.25 7.96
N GLU A 23 18.06 -4.76 7.24
CA GLU A 23 17.92 -4.53 5.80
C GLU A 23 17.60 -3.08 5.44
N PRO A 24 16.59 -2.43 6.06
CA PRO A 24 16.35 -1.01 5.83
C PRO A 24 17.54 -0.13 6.16
N ARG A 25 18.30 -0.47 7.20
CA ARG A 25 19.52 0.24 7.55
C ARG A 25 20.59 0.11 6.46
N ARG A 26 20.82 -1.09 5.94
CA ARG A 26 21.73 -1.32 4.83
C ARG A 26 21.37 -0.48 3.59
N TRP A 27 20.08 -0.35 3.28
CA TRP A 27 19.62 0.51 2.17
C TRP A 27 19.84 1.99 2.46
N LEU A 28 19.64 2.41 3.71
CA LEU A 28 19.90 3.78 4.11
C LEU A 28 21.39 4.13 4.00
N GLU A 29 22.27 3.20 4.41
CA GLU A 29 23.71 3.35 4.29
C GLU A 29 24.16 3.42 2.82
N ALA A 30 23.63 2.55 1.97
CA ALA A 30 23.91 2.60 0.52
C ALA A 30 23.37 3.90 -0.13
N PHE A 31 22.23 4.43 0.33
CA PHE A 31 21.73 5.71 -0.12
C PHE A 31 22.62 6.87 0.35
N ALA A 32 23.14 6.79 1.56
CA ALA A 32 24.03 7.81 2.12
C ALA A 32 25.32 7.99 1.33
N GLU A 33 25.80 6.95 0.63
CA GLU A 33 26.97 7.04 -0.27
C GLU A 33 26.75 8.03 -1.44
N LEU A 34 25.48 8.33 -1.77
CA LEU A 34 25.09 9.28 -2.81
C LEU A 34 24.83 10.69 -2.25
N CYS A 35 24.90 10.86 -0.94
CA CYS A 35 24.60 12.10 -0.25
C CYS A 35 25.86 12.84 0.19
N GLU A 36 25.70 14.09 0.64
CA GLU A 36 26.76 14.87 1.26
C GLU A 36 27.31 14.20 2.53
N PRO A 37 28.62 14.34 2.81
CA PRO A 37 29.21 13.87 4.05
C PRO A 37 28.45 14.37 5.29
N GLY A 38 28.19 13.47 6.25
CA GLY A 38 27.44 13.78 7.46
C GLY A 38 25.92 13.54 7.31
N PHE A 39 25.43 13.05 6.18
CA PHE A 39 24.00 12.73 5.98
C PHE A 39 23.47 11.81 7.08
N LEU A 40 24.16 10.70 7.38
CA LEU A 40 23.71 9.75 8.43
C LEU A 40 23.70 10.41 9.82
N ASP A 41 24.65 11.26 10.11
CA ASP A 41 24.75 11.96 11.40
C ASP A 41 23.64 13.02 11.58
N SER A 42 23.07 13.49 10.48
CA SER A 42 21.95 14.44 10.47
C SER A 42 20.61 13.80 10.79
N ILE A 43 20.50 12.46 10.75
CA ILE A 43 19.25 11.74 10.99
C ILE A 43 18.97 11.68 12.48
N VAL A 44 17.97 12.40 12.93
CA VAL A 44 17.55 12.42 14.35
C VAL A 44 16.77 11.16 14.72
N GLU A 45 15.88 10.72 13.82
CA GLU A 45 15.07 9.51 14.01
C GLU A 45 14.68 8.92 12.64
N TRP A 46 14.57 7.61 12.58
CA TRP A 46 14.04 6.93 11.40
C TRP A 46 13.25 5.69 11.80
N ARG A 47 12.29 5.32 10.97
CA ARG A 47 11.46 4.13 11.17
C ARG A 47 11.31 3.35 9.86
N ALA A 48 11.56 2.06 9.93
CA ALA A 48 11.31 1.16 8.82
C ALA A 48 9.92 0.52 8.95
N MET A 49 9.11 0.64 7.92
CA MET A 49 7.82 -0.03 7.80
C MET A 49 7.96 -1.18 6.81
N THR A 50 8.38 -2.33 7.31
CA THR A 50 8.53 -3.54 6.50
C THR A 50 7.18 -4.19 6.21
N PRO A 51 7.06 -5.06 5.19
CA PRO A 51 5.82 -5.79 4.93
C PRO A 51 5.29 -6.57 6.15
N ALA A 52 6.19 -7.16 6.95
CA ALA A 52 5.79 -7.86 8.17
C ALA A 52 5.23 -6.91 9.24
N VAL A 53 5.77 -5.69 9.36
CA VAL A 53 5.23 -4.66 10.25
C VAL A 53 3.85 -4.21 9.76
N TYR A 54 3.67 -4.00 8.45
CA TYR A 54 2.35 -3.67 7.90
C TYR A 54 1.33 -4.76 8.13
N GLU A 55 1.71 -6.02 7.97
CA GLU A 55 0.81 -7.16 8.23
C GLU A 55 0.39 -7.22 9.70
N SER A 56 1.33 -7.11 10.63
CA SER A 56 1.05 -7.22 12.06
C SER A 56 0.31 -6.00 12.63
N ALA A 57 0.68 -4.78 12.22
CA ALA A 57 0.13 -3.55 12.78
C ALA A 57 -1.19 -3.12 12.14
N PHE A 58 -1.39 -3.41 10.86
CA PHE A 58 -2.55 -2.94 10.09
C PHE A 58 -3.39 -4.09 9.51
N HIS A 59 -3.06 -5.34 9.83
CA HIS A 59 -3.76 -6.53 9.32
C HIS A 59 -3.84 -6.58 7.78
N LEU A 60 -2.82 -6.05 7.10
CA LEU A 60 -2.73 -6.08 5.64
C LEU A 60 -2.12 -7.41 5.20
N PRO A 61 -2.85 -8.29 4.48
CA PRO A 61 -2.32 -9.57 4.04
C PRO A 61 -0.99 -9.43 3.31
N ALA A 62 0.05 -10.12 3.77
CA ALA A 62 1.42 -10.03 3.27
C ALA A 62 1.97 -8.59 3.26
N GLY A 63 1.50 -7.72 4.15
CA GLY A 63 1.89 -6.32 4.22
C GLY A 63 1.54 -5.51 2.97
N HIS A 64 0.61 -5.99 2.15
CA HIS A 64 0.26 -5.36 0.89
C HIS A 64 -0.66 -4.17 1.10
N ALA A 65 -0.15 -2.97 0.85
CA ALA A 65 -0.99 -1.78 0.75
C ALA A 65 -1.83 -1.88 -0.52
N THR A 66 -3.09 -2.29 -0.37
CA THR A 66 -4.02 -2.47 -1.49
C THR A 66 -4.17 -1.18 -2.29
N SER A 67 -4.04 -1.30 -3.60
CA SER A 67 -4.36 -0.23 -4.54
C SER A 67 -5.06 -0.82 -5.75
N PHE A 68 -6.01 -0.06 -6.30
CA PHE A 68 -6.63 -0.45 -7.56
C PHE A 68 -5.54 -0.60 -8.64
N ALA A 69 -5.44 -1.79 -9.22
CA ALA A 69 -4.41 -2.12 -10.19
C ALA A 69 -4.81 -1.62 -11.59
N GLY A 70 -4.01 -0.73 -12.13
CA GLY A 70 -4.11 -0.28 -13.50
C GLY A 70 -4.71 1.12 -13.67
N GLY A 71 -4.54 1.68 -14.87
CA GLY A 71 -5.08 2.97 -15.27
C GLY A 71 -6.56 2.91 -15.68
N PRO A 72 -7.08 3.97 -16.31
CA PRO A 72 -8.48 4.04 -16.76
C PRO A 72 -8.94 2.85 -17.60
N LEU A 73 -8.06 2.29 -18.43
CA LEU A 73 -8.37 1.12 -19.25
C LEU A 73 -8.59 -0.16 -18.41
N ALA A 74 -7.94 -0.28 -17.26
CA ALA A 74 -8.15 -1.42 -16.38
C ALA A 74 -9.55 -1.39 -15.74
N ALA A 75 -10.13 -0.22 -15.53
CA ALA A 75 -11.49 -0.07 -15.02
C ALA A 75 -12.52 -0.73 -15.94
N PHE A 76 -12.33 -0.68 -17.26
CA PHE A 76 -13.23 -1.31 -18.23
C PHE A 76 -13.02 -2.83 -18.35
N ARG A 77 -11.87 -3.33 -17.93
CA ARG A 77 -11.49 -4.75 -18.01
C ARG A 77 -11.51 -5.45 -16.65
N ASN A 78 -11.85 -4.73 -15.59
CA ASN A 78 -11.82 -5.30 -14.25
C ASN A 78 -12.86 -6.41 -14.13
N PRO A 79 -12.46 -7.64 -13.76
CA PRO A 79 -13.40 -8.74 -13.53
C PRO A 79 -14.29 -8.52 -12.29
N ASN A 80 -13.90 -7.60 -11.39
CA ASN A 80 -14.64 -7.29 -10.17
C ASN A 80 -15.35 -5.93 -10.32
N PRO A 81 -16.59 -5.89 -10.82
CA PRO A 81 -17.31 -4.64 -11.00
C PRO A 81 -17.50 -3.83 -9.71
N GLU A 82 -17.52 -4.48 -8.56
CA GLU A 82 -17.59 -3.83 -7.25
C GLU A 82 -16.48 -2.80 -7.02
N LEU A 83 -15.28 -3.05 -7.55
CA LEU A 83 -14.15 -2.15 -7.43
C LEU A 83 -14.27 -0.87 -8.29
N THR A 84 -15.19 -0.85 -9.24
CA THR A 84 -15.39 0.28 -10.16
C THR A 84 -16.76 0.93 -10.00
N LYS A 85 -17.77 0.16 -9.59
CA LYS A 85 -19.14 0.62 -9.39
C LYS A 85 -19.45 0.94 -7.92
N TYR A 86 -18.56 0.52 -7.01
CA TYR A 86 -18.64 0.72 -5.55
C TYR A 86 -19.74 -0.08 -4.85
N GLU A 87 -20.65 -0.70 -5.57
CA GLU A 87 -21.72 -1.54 -5.06
C GLU A 87 -21.22 -2.97 -4.85
N THR A 88 -21.64 -3.61 -3.77
CA THR A 88 -21.34 -5.01 -3.51
C THR A 88 -22.55 -5.90 -3.80
N ALA A 89 -22.35 -7.21 -3.76
CA ALA A 89 -23.45 -8.18 -3.83
C ALA A 89 -24.38 -8.15 -2.60
N VAL A 90 -23.98 -7.44 -1.54
CA VAL A 90 -24.78 -7.26 -0.31
C VAL A 90 -25.51 -5.94 -0.41
N ASP A 91 -26.83 -6.00 -0.33
CA ASP A 91 -27.69 -4.82 -0.44
C ASP A 91 -27.35 -3.78 0.66
N GLY A 92 -27.20 -2.53 0.24
CA GLY A 92 -26.80 -1.43 1.12
C GLY A 92 -25.34 -1.39 1.56
N LEU A 93 -24.49 -2.34 1.12
CA LEU A 93 -23.05 -2.34 1.40
C LEU A 93 -22.26 -1.82 0.20
N TYR A 94 -21.43 -0.84 0.44
CA TYR A 94 -20.60 -0.19 -0.58
C TYR A 94 -19.12 -0.28 -0.24
N LEU A 95 -18.28 -0.36 -1.27
CA LEU A 95 -16.83 -0.35 -1.14
C LEU A 95 -16.26 0.99 -1.59
N THR A 96 -15.23 1.46 -0.88
CA THR A 96 -14.48 2.66 -1.25
C THR A 96 -13.02 2.56 -0.76
N GLY A 97 -12.20 3.55 -1.09
CA GLY A 97 -10.81 3.61 -0.66
C GLY A 97 -9.83 3.24 -1.76
N ALA A 98 -8.57 2.97 -1.35
CA ALA A 98 -7.46 2.76 -2.28
C ALA A 98 -7.63 1.56 -3.22
N ALA A 99 -8.39 0.54 -2.82
CA ALA A 99 -8.63 -0.65 -3.63
C ALA A 99 -9.69 -0.44 -4.72
N THR A 100 -10.49 0.63 -4.67
CA THR A 100 -11.51 0.95 -5.67
C THR A 100 -11.00 1.99 -6.66
N PHE A 101 -11.61 2.04 -7.85
CA PHE A 101 -11.27 3.06 -8.86
C PHE A 101 -11.42 4.49 -8.30
N PRO A 102 -10.55 5.44 -8.60
CA PRO A 102 -9.38 5.36 -9.47
C PRO A 102 -8.08 4.89 -8.78
N GLY A 103 -8.15 4.36 -7.57
CA GLY A 103 -7.01 3.85 -6.84
C GLY A 103 -6.51 4.76 -5.72
N ALA A 104 -5.32 4.44 -5.20
CA ALA A 104 -4.68 5.20 -4.12
C ALA A 104 -4.33 6.63 -4.56
N GLY A 105 -4.51 7.57 -3.64
CA GLY A 105 -4.13 8.98 -3.80
C GLY A 105 -4.80 9.85 -2.74
N VAL A 106 -4.26 11.04 -2.55
CA VAL A 106 -4.76 12.00 -1.53
C VAL A 106 -5.91 12.89 -2.04
N TRP A 107 -6.54 12.53 -3.13
CA TRP A 107 -7.60 13.29 -3.79
C TRP A 107 -9.04 12.94 -3.34
N GLY A 108 -9.22 11.88 -2.57
CA GLY A 108 -10.55 11.45 -2.10
C GLY A 108 -11.51 11.01 -3.21
N ALA A 109 -11.02 10.74 -4.43
CA ALA A 109 -11.88 10.49 -5.58
C ALA A 109 -12.78 9.25 -5.42
N SER A 110 -12.23 8.15 -4.88
CA SER A 110 -13.00 6.93 -4.61
C SER A 110 -14.17 7.19 -3.65
N GLY A 111 -13.90 7.92 -2.57
CA GLY A 111 -14.96 8.30 -1.59
C GLY A 111 -16.03 9.17 -2.21
N ARG A 112 -15.66 10.18 -2.98
CA ARG A 112 -16.60 11.04 -3.70
C ARG A 112 -17.48 10.25 -4.67
N ASN A 113 -16.88 9.38 -5.46
CA ASN A 113 -17.58 8.57 -6.43
C ASN A 113 -18.56 7.61 -5.74
N CYS A 114 -18.12 6.93 -4.68
CA CYS A 114 -18.97 6.05 -3.88
C CYS A 114 -20.17 6.82 -3.27
N ALA A 115 -19.93 7.98 -2.69
CA ALA A 115 -21.01 8.83 -2.17
C ALA A 115 -22.01 9.23 -3.25
N THR A 116 -21.56 9.53 -4.47
CA THR A 116 -22.43 9.85 -5.60
C THR A 116 -23.34 8.67 -5.95
N VAL A 117 -22.80 7.45 -5.97
CA VAL A 117 -23.58 6.22 -6.22
C VAL A 117 -24.64 6.02 -5.12
N ILE A 118 -24.26 6.13 -3.85
CA ILE A 118 -25.19 6.00 -2.72
C ILE A 118 -26.35 7.00 -2.81
N LEU A 119 -26.04 8.25 -3.14
CA LEU A 119 -27.06 9.30 -3.23
C LEU A 119 -28.01 9.08 -4.40
N ALA A 120 -27.51 8.56 -5.53
CA ALA A 120 -28.34 8.23 -6.68
C ALA A 120 -29.35 7.10 -6.41
N HIS A 121 -29.02 6.17 -5.49
CA HIS A 121 -29.94 5.08 -5.10
C HIS A 121 -31.01 5.50 -4.09
N ARG A 122 -30.84 6.65 -3.47
CA ARG A 122 -31.82 7.18 -2.49
C ARG A 122 -32.82 8.15 -3.08
N SER A 123 -32.64 8.54 -4.33
CA SER A 123 -33.54 9.43 -5.07
C SER A 123 -34.51 8.65 -5.96
#